data_0db1951922712b31e89e906c9ee9f425
#
_entry.id   0db1951922712b31e89e906c9ee9f425
#
_cell.length_a   1.000
_cell.length_b   1.000
_cell.length_c   1.000
_cell.angle_alpha   90.00
_cell.angle_beta   90.00
_cell.angle_gamma   90.00
#
_symmetry.space_group_name_H-M   'P 1'
#
loop_
_entity.id
_entity.type
_entity.pdbx_description
1 polymer ?
#
loop_
_entity_poly.entity_id
_entity_poly.type
_entity_poly.pdbx_seq_one_letter_code
_entity_poly.pdbx_strand_id
1 'polypeptide(L)'
;MTESVPRHQGRELNMGRDSSWLIGADIIAVFLALVGQIVLTRALITEDYGIFIIALDIFATTFLIIDLGLPTILARDGAKSVDKIWPAIWRIYRIQFYCMMPFIAIAIIGISITVNDWSQYLPVVIICMTIALAHIFSYAPRSGLRAAGYASLEAWSKVSERLVTMSGYLMLYYFGVNSVASYALAFLIGALVGLTISILLAKLSLQSSVKVRDWSSLGESWIDNKSLLLQSLPFAITLGVLPYVVRIEKFIVAGTMGVESAALFHVAQIAWLAGLVVPQAMRAALLPILGSFRQEKYRFESVINKSLDLCFGLLPVGLFGGALLITFILPTAFPQQYTDGSIGASAVQLFMILLLGWCFTLVATPSYTALQAGKNPWKFTIFIGCVVMFATIIGSVLIGYYADSKNSGLYAAAVASTTSSAFLLFSSLHLARLWNLVYPRRIEFMASIILAAISCYGFATNSILALSGIALFMFTPRAWQVMKTNVY
;
A
#
# COMPACT_ATOMS: atom_id res chain seq x y z
N MET A 1 -28.87 -1.49 -46.57
CA MET A 1 -28.42 -0.40 -45.65
C MET A 1 -28.06 -1.05 -44.35
N THR A 2 -26.79 -1.36 -44.16
CA THR A 2 -26.26 -1.91 -42.90
C THR A 2 -25.81 -0.71 -42.06
N GLU A 3 -26.65 -0.34 -41.08
CA GLU A 3 -26.24 0.64 -40.06
C GLU A 3 -24.98 0.16 -39.39
N SER A 4 -23.90 0.89 -39.60
CA SER A 4 -22.65 0.72 -38.88
C SER A 4 -22.87 1.16 -37.43
N VAL A 5 -23.04 0.15 -36.53
CA VAL A 5 -22.99 0.37 -35.08
C VAL A 5 -21.69 1.13 -34.78
N PRO A 6 -21.75 2.30 -34.09
CA PRO A 6 -20.57 3.05 -33.77
C PRO A 6 -19.66 2.16 -32.90
N ARG A 7 -18.49 1.80 -33.42
CA ARG A 7 -17.41 1.19 -32.64
C ARG A 7 -17.09 2.15 -31.52
N HIS A 8 -17.35 1.80 -30.27
CA HIS A 8 -16.78 2.48 -29.12
C HIS A 8 -15.27 2.38 -29.25
N GLN A 9 -14.67 3.37 -29.89
CA GLN A 9 -13.22 3.57 -29.88
C GLN A 9 -12.87 3.91 -28.44
N GLY A 10 -12.15 3.03 -27.74
CA GLY A 10 -11.54 3.34 -26.46
C GLY A 10 -10.79 4.65 -26.61
N ARG A 11 -10.83 5.49 -25.56
CA ARG A 11 -10.09 6.76 -25.53
C ARG A 11 -8.60 6.43 -25.72
N GLU A 12 -7.88 7.19 -26.55
CA GLU A 12 -6.44 7.01 -26.73
C GLU A 12 -5.73 7.01 -25.37
N LEU A 13 -4.97 5.94 -25.10
CA LEU A 13 -4.19 5.77 -23.89
C LEU A 13 -3.09 6.83 -23.87
N ASN A 14 -3.23 7.83 -23.02
CA ASN A 14 -2.20 8.83 -22.77
C ASN A 14 -1.55 8.55 -21.41
N MET A 15 -0.42 7.81 -21.42
CA MET A 15 0.25 7.34 -20.20
C MET A 15 0.57 8.48 -19.23
N GLY A 16 1.02 9.64 -19.72
CA GLY A 16 1.37 10.78 -18.86
C GLY A 16 0.15 11.36 -18.15
N ARG A 17 -0.92 11.64 -18.89
CA ARG A 17 -2.16 12.20 -18.34
C ARG A 17 -2.86 11.20 -17.40
N ASP A 18 -2.94 9.95 -17.81
CA ASP A 18 -3.65 8.92 -17.03
C ASP A 18 -2.92 8.60 -15.73
N SER A 19 -1.59 8.56 -15.75
CA SER A 19 -0.78 8.43 -14.53
C SER A 19 -0.94 9.64 -13.61
N SER A 20 -0.99 10.86 -14.15
CA SER A 20 -1.17 12.08 -13.34
C SER A 20 -2.51 12.10 -12.60
N TRP A 21 -3.60 11.65 -13.23
CA TRP A 21 -4.90 11.52 -12.57
C TRP A 21 -4.87 10.53 -11.42
N LEU A 22 -4.26 9.36 -11.61
CA LEU A 22 -4.17 8.32 -10.58
C LEU A 22 -3.28 8.77 -9.42
N ILE A 23 -2.11 9.36 -9.69
CA ILE A 23 -1.21 9.87 -8.66
C ILE A 23 -1.89 10.99 -7.86
N GLY A 24 -2.55 11.93 -8.54
CA GLY A 24 -3.30 13.00 -7.88
C GLY A 24 -4.41 12.47 -6.98
N ALA A 25 -5.18 11.49 -7.45
CA ALA A 25 -6.22 10.84 -6.65
C ALA A 25 -5.64 10.10 -5.43
N ASP A 26 -4.52 9.40 -5.60
CA ASP A 26 -3.87 8.67 -4.50
C ASP A 26 -3.32 9.64 -3.45
N ILE A 27 -2.74 10.79 -3.84
CA ILE A 27 -2.29 11.84 -2.90
C ILE A 27 -3.49 12.40 -2.11
N ILE A 28 -4.59 12.74 -2.80
CA ILE A 28 -5.81 13.24 -2.15
C ILE A 28 -6.38 12.18 -1.20
N ALA A 29 -6.43 10.92 -1.63
CA ALA A 29 -6.94 9.82 -0.81
C ALA A 29 -6.09 9.60 0.44
N VAL A 30 -4.75 9.68 0.35
CA VAL A 30 -3.84 9.58 1.50
C VAL A 30 -4.04 10.75 2.44
N PHE A 31 -4.17 11.97 1.94
CA PHE A 31 -4.42 13.15 2.76
C PHE A 31 -5.76 13.03 3.52
N LEU A 32 -6.84 12.67 2.83
CA LEU A 32 -8.15 12.47 3.46
C LEU A 32 -8.12 11.32 4.48
N ALA A 33 -7.40 10.24 4.19
CA ALA A 33 -7.21 9.14 5.14
C ALA A 33 -6.47 9.60 6.40
N LEU A 34 -5.40 10.41 6.26
CA LEU A 34 -4.66 10.96 7.39
C LEU A 34 -5.56 11.83 8.28
N VAL A 35 -6.33 12.75 7.68
CA VAL A 35 -7.31 13.57 8.42
C VAL A 35 -8.35 12.68 9.10
N GLY A 36 -8.82 11.62 8.43
CA GLY A 36 -9.71 10.64 9.03
C GLY A 36 -9.13 9.96 10.27
N GLN A 37 -7.85 9.60 10.23
CA GLN A 37 -7.17 9.01 11.40
C GLN A 37 -7.03 9.99 12.55
N ILE A 38 -6.78 11.27 12.27
CA ILE A 38 -6.75 12.33 13.30
C ILE A 38 -8.13 12.44 13.97
N VAL A 39 -9.21 12.44 13.20
CA VAL A 39 -10.58 12.48 13.75
C VAL A 39 -10.86 11.26 14.61
N LEU A 40 -10.55 10.06 14.14
CA LEU A 40 -10.75 8.81 14.86
C LEU A 40 -10.01 8.79 16.21
N THR A 41 -8.74 9.20 16.22
CA THR A 41 -7.93 9.22 17.45
C THR A 41 -8.39 10.26 18.47
N ARG A 42 -9.11 11.30 18.03
CA ARG A 42 -9.71 12.33 18.91
C ARG A 42 -11.11 11.95 19.40
N ALA A 43 -11.83 11.15 18.62
CA ALA A 43 -13.21 10.76 18.92
C ALA A 43 -13.32 9.48 19.75
N LEU A 44 -12.40 8.54 19.58
CA LEU A 44 -12.44 7.22 20.18
C LEU A 44 -11.40 7.07 21.29
N ILE A 45 -11.72 6.28 22.29
CA ILE A 45 -10.71 5.81 23.26
C ILE A 45 -9.70 4.92 22.57
N THR A 46 -8.49 4.82 23.10
CA THR A 46 -7.36 4.12 22.46
C THR A 46 -7.66 2.66 22.17
N GLU A 47 -8.38 1.98 23.05
CA GLU A 47 -8.80 0.58 22.87
C GLU A 47 -9.75 0.43 21.68
N ASP A 48 -10.83 1.20 21.63
CA ASP A 48 -11.81 1.18 20.52
C ASP A 48 -11.17 1.48 19.17
N TYR A 49 -10.31 2.50 19.16
CA TYR A 49 -9.52 2.85 17.96
C TYR A 49 -8.61 1.68 17.53
N GLY A 50 -7.93 1.05 18.49
CA GLY A 50 -7.06 -0.10 18.23
C GLY A 50 -7.83 -1.28 17.64
N ILE A 51 -8.97 -1.62 18.24
CA ILE A 51 -9.84 -2.71 17.75
C ILE A 51 -10.31 -2.44 16.32
N PHE A 52 -10.77 -1.21 16.03
CA PHE A 52 -11.23 -0.84 14.71
C PHE A 52 -10.13 -0.99 13.66
N ILE A 53 -8.94 -0.45 13.94
CA ILE A 53 -7.81 -0.50 13.00
C ILE A 53 -7.32 -1.94 12.79
N ILE A 54 -7.21 -2.74 13.85
CA ILE A 54 -6.75 -4.13 13.74
C ILE A 54 -7.78 -4.97 12.98
N ALA A 55 -9.07 -4.86 13.30
CA ALA A 55 -10.12 -5.59 12.59
C ALA A 55 -10.15 -5.21 11.09
N LEU A 56 -10.08 -3.90 10.79
CA LEU A 56 -10.06 -3.42 9.42
C LEU A 56 -8.85 -3.97 8.64
N ASP A 57 -7.66 -3.90 9.23
CA ASP A 57 -6.43 -4.34 8.58
C ASP A 57 -6.35 -5.86 8.41
N ILE A 58 -6.85 -6.65 9.37
CA ILE A 58 -6.92 -8.11 9.24
C ILE A 58 -7.80 -8.47 8.03
N PHE A 59 -9.02 -7.96 7.95
CA PHE A 59 -9.92 -8.28 6.84
C PHE A 59 -9.42 -7.70 5.52
N ALA A 60 -8.96 -6.44 5.50
CA ALA A 60 -8.42 -5.83 4.30
C ALA A 60 -7.20 -6.59 3.74
N THR A 61 -6.40 -7.22 4.61
CA THR A 61 -5.20 -7.97 4.19
C THR A 61 -5.56 -9.40 3.80
N THR A 62 -6.30 -10.11 4.66
CA THR A 62 -6.65 -11.51 4.42
C THR A 62 -7.54 -11.68 3.19
N PHE A 63 -8.51 -10.77 3.02
CA PHE A 63 -9.46 -10.86 1.91
C PHE A 63 -8.88 -10.44 0.56
N LEU A 64 -7.70 -9.80 0.52
CA LEU A 64 -7.01 -9.56 -0.75
C LEU A 64 -6.68 -10.84 -1.52
N ILE A 65 -6.64 -11.99 -0.85
CA ILE A 65 -6.51 -13.29 -1.52
C ILE A 65 -7.74 -13.57 -2.39
N ILE A 66 -8.94 -13.11 -1.98
CA ILE A 66 -10.21 -13.26 -2.74
C ILE A 66 -10.19 -12.45 -4.04
N ASP A 67 -9.38 -11.40 -4.13
CA ASP A 67 -9.17 -10.64 -5.37
C ASP A 67 -8.61 -11.54 -6.49
N LEU A 68 -7.90 -12.61 -6.12
CA LEU A 68 -7.31 -13.61 -7.03
C LEU A 68 -6.40 -13.01 -8.11
N GLY A 69 -6.01 -11.74 -7.99
CA GLY A 69 -5.23 -11.02 -9.00
C GLY A 69 -5.95 -10.81 -10.33
N LEU A 70 -7.25 -11.17 -10.42
CA LEU A 70 -8.05 -11.09 -11.65
C LEU A 70 -8.21 -9.65 -12.15
N PRO A 71 -8.45 -8.63 -11.30
CA PRO A 71 -8.46 -7.24 -11.73
C PRO A 71 -7.14 -6.78 -12.36
N THR A 72 -6.00 -7.31 -11.87
CA THR A 72 -4.68 -7.01 -12.44
C THR A 72 -4.54 -7.58 -13.86
N ILE A 73 -5.02 -8.81 -14.09
CA ILE A 73 -5.06 -9.39 -15.44
C ILE A 73 -6.01 -8.60 -16.35
N LEU A 74 -7.15 -8.16 -15.85
CA LEU A 74 -8.07 -7.32 -16.60
C LEU A 74 -7.44 -5.99 -16.98
N ALA A 75 -6.71 -5.35 -16.07
CA ALA A 75 -5.97 -4.11 -16.36
C ALA A 75 -4.90 -4.30 -17.44
N ARG A 76 -4.22 -5.47 -17.46
CA ARG A 76 -3.20 -5.83 -18.45
C ARG A 76 -3.78 -6.12 -19.84
N ASP A 77 -4.84 -6.91 -19.87
CA ASP A 77 -5.34 -7.51 -21.12
C ASP A 77 -6.54 -6.75 -21.71
N GLY A 78 -7.29 -6.01 -20.90
CA GLY A 78 -8.55 -5.35 -21.29
C GLY A 78 -8.41 -4.35 -22.43
N ALA A 79 -7.23 -3.67 -22.54
CA ALA A 79 -6.97 -2.74 -23.63
C ALA A 79 -6.98 -3.39 -25.03
N LYS A 80 -6.81 -4.73 -25.12
CA LYS A 80 -6.84 -5.47 -26.39
C LYS A 80 -8.25 -5.57 -26.98
N SER A 81 -9.30 -5.49 -26.13
CA SER A 81 -10.69 -5.69 -26.56
C SER A 81 -11.63 -4.97 -25.59
N VAL A 82 -11.77 -3.65 -25.77
CA VAL A 82 -12.52 -2.77 -24.84
C VAL A 82 -14.00 -3.16 -24.72
N ASP A 83 -14.60 -3.64 -25.82
CA ASP A 83 -15.98 -4.13 -25.89
C ASP A 83 -16.27 -5.33 -24.97
N LYS A 84 -15.23 -6.09 -24.58
CA LYS A 84 -15.32 -7.25 -23.70
C LYS A 84 -15.04 -6.96 -22.22
N ILE A 85 -14.61 -5.75 -21.87
CA ILE A 85 -14.25 -5.40 -20.49
C ILE A 85 -15.46 -5.54 -19.56
N TRP A 86 -16.63 -5.02 -19.94
CA TRP A 86 -17.81 -5.09 -19.08
C TRP A 86 -18.26 -6.54 -18.80
N PRO A 87 -18.40 -7.42 -19.80
CA PRO A 87 -18.63 -8.85 -19.55
C PRO A 87 -17.53 -9.53 -18.72
N ALA A 88 -16.26 -9.10 -18.89
CA ALA A 88 -15.14 -9.65 -18.11
C ALA A 88 -15.24 -9.27 -16.62
N ILE A 89 -15.69 -8.04 -16.28
CA ILE A 89 -15.97 -7.64 -14.91
C ILE A 89 -16.98 -8.58 -14.26
N TRP A 90 -18.08 -8.90 -14.94
CA TRP A 90 -19.09 -9.83 -14.41
C TRP A 90 -18.56 -11.26 -14.28
N ARG A 91 -17.68 -11.70 -15.20
CA ARG A 91 -17.01 -12.99 -15.08
C ARG A 91 -16.10 -13.03 -13.84
N ILE A 92 -15.32 -11.98 -13.60
CA ILE A 92 -14.48 -11.83 -12.40
C ILE A 92 -15.34 -11.87 -11.14
N TYR A 93 -16.43 -11.10 -11.07
CA TYR A 93 -17.34 -11.08 -9.93
C TYR A 93 -17.90 -12.47 -9.61
N ARG A 94 -18.28 -13.24 -10.63
CA ARG A 94 -18.77 -14.61 -10.44
C ARG A 94 -17.70 -15.49 -9.80
N ILE A 95 -16.46 -15.42 -10.29
CA ILE A 95 -15.36 -16.22 -9.75
C ILE A 95 -15.03 -15.78 -8.31
N GLN A 96 -14.92 -14.49 -8.07
CA GLN A 96 -14.64 -13.93 -6.73
C GLN A 96 -15.75 -14.31 -5.73
N PHE A 97 -17.01 -14.27 -6.14
CA PHE A 97 -18.15 -14.66 -5.29
C PHE A 97 -18.05 -16.11 -4.81
N TYR A 98 -17.74 -17.04 -5.70
CA TYR A 98 -17.55 -18.46 -5.31
C TYR A 98 -16.33 -18.64 -4.39
N CYS A 99 -15.24 -17.95 -4.67
CA CYS A 99 -14.03 -18.01 -3.84
C CYS A 99 -14.19 -17.32 -2.48
N MET A 100 -15.07 -16.34 -2.36
CA MET A 100 -15.35 -15.61 -1.11
C MET A 100 -16.01 -16.51 -0.05
N MET A 101 -16.86 -17.46 -0.44
CA MET A 101 -17.66 -18.28 0.48
C MET A 101 -16.83 -19.01 1.54
N PRO A 102 -15.75 -19.75 1.21
CA PRO A 102 -14.92 -20.40 2.22
C PRO A 102 -14.23 -19.41 3.17
N PHE A 103 -13.82 -18.22 2.69
CA PHE A 103 -13.20 -17.22 3.54
C PHE A 103 -14.19 -16.61 4.53
N ILE A 104 -15.43 -16.36 4.11
CA ILE A 104 -16.49 -15.92 5.01
C ILE A 104 -16.80 -17.01 6.05
N ALA A 105 -16.89 -18.27 5.64
CA ALA A 105 -17.12 -19.37 6.57
C ALA A 105 -16.00 -19.48 7.62
N ILE A 106 -14.73 -19.40 7.20
CA ILE A 106 -13.56 -19.38 8.10
C ILE A 106 -13.62 -18.16 9.04
N ALA A 107 -13.95 -16.98 8.52
CA ALA A 107 -14.08 -15.77 9.33
C ALA A 107 -15.19 -15.91 10.37
N ILE A 108 -16.35 -16.43 10.01
CA ILE A 108 -17.47 -16.68 10.94
C ILE A 108 -17.07 -17.70 12.02
N ILE A 109 -16.41 -18.79 11.64
CA ILE A 109 -15.92 -19.79 12.60
C ILE A 109 -14.89 -19.16 13.54
N GLY A 110 -13.91 -18.41 13.01
CA GLY A 110 -12.91 -17.71 13.80
C GLY A 110 -13.54 -16.74 14.80
N ILE A 111 -14.50 -15.94 14.37
CA ILE A 111 -15.28 -15.03 15.21
C ILE A 111 -16.01 -15.84 16.29
N SER A 112 -16.69 -16.92 15.94
CA SER A 112 -17.48 -17.73 16.87
C SER A 112 -16.62 -18.35 17.99
N ILE A 113 -15.37 -18.68 17.72
CA ILE A 113 -14.44 -19.23 18.72
C ILE A 113 -13.93 -18.13 19.67
N THR A 114 -13.77 -16.91 19.18
CA THR A 114 -13.17 -15.79 19.93
C THR A 114 -14.19 -14.90 20.65
N VAL A 115 -15.48 -15.03 20.31
CA VAL A 115 -16.56 -14.08 20.67
C VAL A 115 -16.87 -13.99 22.17
N ASN A 116 -16.52 -14.98 22.99
CA ASN A 116 -16.88 -14.92 24.43
C ASN A 116 -16.31 -13.68 25.12
N ASP A 117 -15.10 -13.23 24.72
CA ASP A 117 -14.43 -12.06 25.31
C ASP A 117 -14.70 -10.76 24.53
N TRP A 118 -15.18 -10.85 23.26
CA TRP A 118 -15.27 -9.75 22.31
C TRP A 118 -16.69 -9.48 21.79
N SER A 119 -17.71 -10.01 22.47
CA SER A 119 -19.11 -9.91 22.02
C SER A 119 -19.59 -8.48 21.75
N GLN A 120 -19.11 -7.51 22.53
CA GLN A 120 -19.41 -6.09 22.36
C GLN A 120 -18.86 -5.49 21.06
N TYR A 121 -17.78 -6.05 20.50
CA TYR A 121 -17.15 -5.58 19.27
C TYR A 121 -17.59 -6.33 18.00
N LEU A 122 -18.46 -7.35 18.16
CA LEU A 122 -18.95 -8.14 17.04
C LEU A 122 -19.53 -7.28 15.89
N PRO A 123 -20.33 -6.22 16.16
CA PRO A 123 -20.82 -5.34 15.10
C PRO A 123 -19.67 -4.68 14.31
N VAL A 124 -18.63 -4.21 15.00
CA VAL A 124 -17.46 -3.56 14.36
C VAL A 124 -16.72 -4.56 13.46
N VAL A 125 -16.52 -5.79 13.92
CA VAL A 125 -15.84 -6.86 13.18
C VAL A 125 -16.61 -7.20 11.89
N ILE A 126 -17.95 -7.35 11.98
CA ILE A 126 -18.81 -7.63 10.81
C ILE A 126 -18.77 -6.45 9.82
N ILE A 127 -18.81 -5.22 10.31
CA ILE A 127 -18.72 -4.02 9.47
C ILE A 127 -17.37 -3.98 8.76
N CYS A 128 -16.26 -4.21 9.46
CA CYS A 128 -14.91 -4.24 8.87
C CYS A 128 -14.76 -5.33 7.81
N MET A 129 -15.33 -6.52 8.03
CA MET A 129 -15.40 -7.57 7.03
C MET A 129 -16.15 -7.10 5.78
N THR A 130 -17.29 -6.44 5.96
CA THR A 130 -18.11 -5.94 4.84
C THR A 130 -17.38 -4.81 4.08
N ILE A 131 -16.66 -3.92 4.76
CA ILE A 131 -15.79 -2.90 4.14
C ILE A 131 -14.75 -3.55 3.24
N ALA A 132 -14.06 -4.58 3.75
CA ALA A 132 -13.04 -5.29 2.97
C ALA A 132 -13.62 -5.93 1.70
N LEU A 133 -14.80 -6.53 1.78
CA LEU A 133 -15.51 -7.08 0.61
C LEU A 133 -15.89 -5.99 -0.39
N ALA A 134 -16.45 -4.86 0.08
CA ALA A 134 -16.79 -3.74 -0.79
C ALA A 134 -15.57 -3.21 -1.56
N HIS A 135 -14.41 -3.12 -0.91
CA HIS A 135 -13.16 -2.73 -1.56
C HIS A 135 -12.73 -3.74 -2.64
N ILE A 136 -12.76 -5.05 -2.35
CA ILE A 136 -12.39 -6.09 -3.32
C ILE A 136 -13.27 -6.02 -4.57
N PHE A 137 -14.59 -5.93 -4.39
CA PHE A 137 -15.50 -5.80 -5.53
C PHE A 137 -15.34 -4.47 -6.28
N SER A 138 -14.76 -3.44 -5.70
CA SER A 138 -14.47 -2.19 -6.39
C SER A 138 -13.26 -2.28 -7.35
N TYR A 139 -12.36 -3.27 -7.17
CA TYR A 139 -11.14 -3.35 -7.97
C TYR A 139 -11.39 -3.73 -9.43
N ALA A 140 -12.32 -4.65 -9.71
CA ALA A 140 -12.60 -5.09 -11.07
C ALA A 140 -13.14 -3.95 -11.98
N PRO A 141 -14.17 -3.17 -11.60
CA PRO A 141 -14.64 -2.04 -12.42
C PRO A 141 -13.57 -0.93 -12.54
N ARG A 142 -12.81 -0.62 -11.47
CA ARG A 142 -11.70 0.34 -11.52
C ARG A 142 -10.62 -0.10 -12.50
N SER A 143 -10.22 -1.36 -12.47
CA SER A 143 -9.24 -1.93 -13.41
C SER A 143 -9.75 -1.94 -14.84
N GLY A 144 -11.05 -2.19 -15.04
CA GLY A 144 -11.69 -2.11 -16.35
C GLY A 144 -11.69 -0.68 -16.92
N LEU A 145 -12.02 0.32 -16.10
CA LEU A 145 -11.94 1.74 -16.49
C LEU A 145 -10.52 2.13 -16.89
N ARG A 146 -9.51 1.72 -16.12
CA ARG A 146 -8.10 1.95 -16.42
C ARG A 146 -7.67 1.31 -17.73
N ALA A 147 -8.05 0.05 -17.96
CA ALA A 147 -7.73 -0.68 -19.18
C ALA A 147 -8.33 -0.03 -20.44
N ALA A 148 -9.47 0.65 -20.30
CA ALA A 148 -10.13 1.37 -21.38
C ALA A 148 -9.67 2.83 -21.55
N GLY A 149 -8.67 3.31 -20.80
CA GLY A 149 -8.17 4.69 -20.85
C GLY A 149 -9.02 5.73 -20.10
N TYR A 150 -9.88 5.29 -19.18
CA TYR A 150 -10.70 6.15 -18.33
C TYR A 150 -10.14 6.30 -16.91
N ALA A 151 -8.82 6.52 -16.79
CA ALA A 151 -8.13 6.67 -15.50
C ALA A 151 -8.70 7.79 -14.62
N SER A 152 -9.22 8.88 -15.23
CA SER A 152 -9.91 9.96 -14.50
C SER A 152 -11.18 9.48 -13.80
N LEU A 153 -11.95 8.57 -14.39
CA LEU A 153 -13.17 8.03 -13.76
C LEU A 153 -12.82 7.09 -12.61
N GLU A 154 -11.75 6.29 -12.74
CA GLU A 154 -11.19 5.53 -11.63
C GLU A 154 -10.78 6.45 -10.48
N ALA A 155 -10.05 7.53 -10.79
CA ALA A 155 -9.61 8.54 -9.83
C ALA A 155 -10.78 9.14 -9.05
N TRP A 156 -11.84 9.56 -9.75
CA TRP A 156 -13.05 10.09 -9.13
C TRP A 156 -13.73 9.08 -8.21
N SER A 157 -13.81 7.80 -8.58
CA SER A 157 -14.42 6.77 -7.71
C SER A 157 -13.67 6.59 -6.40
N LYS A 158 -12.32 6.68 -6.41
CA LYS A 158 -11.48 6.60 -5.21
C LYS A 158 -11.65 7.84 -4.32
N VAL A 159 -11.62 9.02 -4.92
CA VAL A 159 -11.75 10.28 -4.18
C VAL A 159 -13.13 10.42 -3.55
N SER A 160 -14.20 10.08 -4.29
CA SER A 160 -15.57 10.10 -3.76
C SER A 160 -15.75 9.18 -2.54
N GLU A 161 -15.19 7.97 -2.57
CA GLU A 161 -15.19 7.05 -1.41
C GLU A 161 -14.58 7.72 -0.18
N ARG A 162 -13.40 8.32 -0.34
CA ARG A 162 -12.69 8.96 0.77
C ARG A 162 -13.38 10.23 1.27
N LEU A 163 -13.95 11.02 0.37
CA LEU A 163 -14.73 12.20 0.74
C LEU A 163 -15.96 11.85 1.55
N VAL A 164 -16.73 10.83 1.15
CA VAL A 164 -17.91 10.38 1.89
C VAL A 164 -17.52 9.86 3.26
N THR A 165 -16.50 9.01 3.35
CA THR A 165 -15.98 8.51 4.63
C THR A 165 -15.58 9.66 5.54
N MET A 166 -14.79 10.60 5.02
CA MET A 166 -14.29 11.75 5.78
C MET A 166 -15.41 12.66 6.25
N SER A 167 -16.40 12.96 5.38
CA SER A 167 -17.57 13.75 5.73
C SER A 167 -18.38 13.09 6.85
N GLY A 168 -18.55 11.76 6.77
CA GLY A 168 -19.19 10.97 7.82
C GLY A 168 -18.44 11.05 9.15
N TYR A 169 -17.12 10.94 9.15
CA TYR A 169 -16.29 11.07 10.34
C TYR A 169 -16.40 12.46 10.98
N LEU A 170 -16.29 13.53 10.18
CA LEU A 170 -16.43 14.90 10.67
C LEU A 170 -17.81 15.16 11.23
N MET A 171 -18.85 14.66 10.59
CA MET A 171 -20.24 14.77 11.07
C MET A 171 -20.41 14.08 12.43
N LEU A 172 -19.97 12.84 12.57
CA LEU A 172 -20.03 12.11 13.83
C LEU A 172 -19.24 12.81 14.94
N TYR A 173 -18.05 13.29 14.63
CA TYR A 173 -17.21 14.05 15.56
C TYR A 173 -17.87 15.34 16.02
N TYR A 174 -18.47 16.10 15.09
CA TYR A 174 -19.19 17.33 15.38
C TYR A 174 -20.39 17.10 16.33
N PHE A 175 -21.10 15.99 16.17
CA PHE A 175 -22.21 15.61 17.06
C PHE A 175 -21.77 14.91 18.34
N GLY A 176 -20.48 14.80 18.61
CA GLY A 176 -19.94 14.19 19.84
C GLY A 176 -20.20 12.69 19.95
N VAL A 177 -20.35 11.97 18.83
CA VAL A 177 -20.55 10.52 18.83
C VAL A 177 -19.23 9.82 19.10
N ASN A 178 -19.17 8.98 20.15
CA ASN A 178 -17.96 8.27 20.56
C ASN A 178 -18.04 6.75 20.29
N SER A 179 -19.04 6.29 19.53
CA SER A 179 -19.24 4.87 19.24
C SER A 179 -18.37 4.42 18.08
N VAL A 180 -17.49 3.46 18.31
CA VAL A 180 -16.63 2.86 17.27
C VAL A 180 -17.44 2.24 16.13
N ALA A 181 -18.60 1.63 16.42
CA ALA A 181 -19.48 1.07 15.41
C ALA A 181 -20.04 2.14 14.46
N SER A 182 -20.32 3.36 14.97
CA SER A 182 -20.80 4.47 14.15
C SER A 182 -19.73 4.94 13.15
N TYR A 183 -18.48 5.04 13.58
CA TYR A 183 -17.36 5.37 12.68
C TYR A 183 -17.08 4.27 11.69
N ALA A 184 -17.16 3.00 12.10
CA ALA A 184 -17.06 1.87 11.18
C ALA A 184 -18.17 1.89 10.12
N LEU A 185 -19.43 2.21 10.51
CA LEU A 185 -20.54 2.38 9.58
C LEU A 185 -20.32 3.54 8.60
N ALA A 186 -19.80 4.68 9.05
CA ALA A 186 -19.47 5.79 8.17
C ALA A 186 -18.42 5.37 7.11
N PHE A 187 -17.44 4.56 7.50
CA PHE A 187 -16.49 4.00 6.54
C PHE A 187 -17.16 3.02 5.58
N LEU A 188 -18.02 2.14 6.08
CA LEU A 188 -18.79 1.22 5.23
C LEU A 188 -19.62 1.96 4.19
N ILE A 189 -20.32 3.03 4.59
CA ILE A 189 -21.09 3.87 3.66
C ILE A 189 -20.17 4.44 2.58
N GLY A 190 -19.00 4.97 2.95
CA GLY A 190 -18.01 5.45 1.98
C GLY A 190 -17.56 4.36 1.01
N ALA A 191 -17.24 3.17 1.52
CA ALA A 191 -16.81 2.04 0.71
C ALA A 191 -17.92 1.56 -0.26
N LEU A 192 -19.17 1.51 0.20
CA LEU A 192 -20.32 1.16 -0.64
C LEU A 192 -20.60 2.22 -1.72
N VAL A 193 -20.47 3.50 -1.38
CA VAL A 193 -20.57 4.61 -2.35
C VAL A 193 -19.45 4.49 -3.40
N GLY A 194 -18.20 4.23 -2.98
CA GLY A 194 -17.08 4.02 -3.89
C GLY A 194 -17.30 2.81 -4.82
N LEU A 195 -17.80 1.69 -4.30
CA LEU A 195 -18.18 0.52 -5.08
C LEU A 195 -19.29 0.86 -6.08
N THR A 196 -20.36 1.50 -5.62
CA THR A 196 -21.52 1.85 -6.47
C THR A 196 -21.10 2.79 -7.60
N ILE A 197 -20.33 3.85 -7.28
CA ILE A 197 -19.82 4.80 -8.28
C ILE A 197 -18.92 4.07 -9.29
N SER A 198 -18.02 3.19 -8.83
CA SER A 198 -17.11 2.47 -9.74
C SER A 198 -17.87 1.55 -10.70
N ILE A 199 -18.93 0.86 -10.23
CA ILE A 199 -19.79 0.02 -11.07
C ILE A 199 -20.59 0.87 -12.06
N LEU A 200 -21.20 1.98 -11.59
CA LEU A 200 -21.99 2.86 -12.45
C LEU A 200 -21.14 3.50 -13.55
N LEU A 201 -19.97 4.03 -13.21
CA LEU A 201 -19.05 4.61 -14.18
C LEU A 201 -18.56 3.56 -15.18
N ALA A 202 -18.20 2.36 -14.71
CA ALA A 202 -17.82 1.27 -15.60
C ALA A 202 -18.98 0.85 -16.50
N LYS A 203 -20.20 0.75 -15.96
CA LYS A 203 -21.40 0.43 -16.76
C LYS A 203 -21.62 1.49 -17.84
N LEU A 204 -21.66 2.78 -17.49
CA LEU A 204 -21.93 3.86 -18.43
C LEU A 204 -20.85 3.98 -19.53
N SER A 205 -19.59 3.71 -19.19
CA SER A 205 -18.47 3.89 -20.13
C SER A 205 -18.12 2.63 -20.94
N LEU A 206 -18.43 1.43 -20.44
CA LEU A 206 -17.94 0.15 -20.98
C LEU A 206 -19.07 -0.81 -21.35
N GLN A 207 -20.34 -0.46 -21.09
CA GLN A 207 -21.45 -1.36 -21.39
C GLN A 207 -21.50 -1.61 -22.89
N SER A 208 -21.37 -2.87 -23.29
CA SER A 208 -21.57 -3.33 -24.66
C SER A 208 -22.68 -4.37 -24.71
N SER A 209 -23.45 -4.37 -25.80
CA SER A 209 -24.53 -5.35 -26.04
C SER A 209 -23.99 -6.70 -26.54
N VAL A 210 -22.68 -6.85 -26.62
CA VAL A 210 -22.02 -8.01 -27.20
C VAL A 210 -22.11 -9.20 -26.25
N LYS A 211 -22.82 -10.27 -26.68
CA LYS A 211 -22.73 -11.59 -26.04
C LYS A 211 -21.38 -12.20 -26.39
N VAL A 212 -20.45 -12.22 -25.41
CA VAL A 212 -19.11 -12.77 -25.62
C VAL A 212 -19.19 -14.29 -25.71
N ARG A 213 -19.02 -14.84 -26.94
CA ARG A 213 -18.86 -16.29 -27.18
C ARG A 213 -17.39 -16.70 -27.16
N ASP A 214 -16.51 -15.82 -27.58
CA ASP A 214 -15.07 -16.05 -27.67
C ASP A 214 -14.30 -15.02 -26.83
N TRP A 215 -13.47 -15.50 -25.93
CA TRP A 215 -12.61 -14.70 -25.02
C TRP A 215 -11.18 -14.56 -25.52
N SER A 216 -10.80 -15.23 -26.62
CA SER A 216 -9.42 -15.29 -27.13
C SER A 216 -8.84 -13.90 -27.45
N SER A 217 -9.69 -12.93 -27.84
CA SER A 217 -9.25 -11.57 -28.15
C SER A 217 -8.73 -10.79 -26.94
N LEU A 218 -9.11 -11.16 -25.71
CA LEU A 218 -8.48 -10.62 -24.49
C LEU A 218 -7.14 -11.30 -24.22
N GLY A 219 -6.93 -12.53 -24.69
CA GLY A 219 -5.71 -13.32 -24.54
C GLY A 219 -6.03 -14.78 -24.19
N GLU A 220 -5.02 -15.64 -24.36
CA GLU A 220 -5.13 -17.08 -24.09
C GLU A 220 -5.56 -17.37 -22.64
N SER A 221 -5.18 -16.53 -21.68
CA SER A 221 -5.61 -16.65 -20.28
C SER A 221 -7.12 -16.61 -20.08
N TRP A 222 -7.85 -15.97 -20.99
CA TRP A 222 -9.30 -15.77 -20.87
C TRP A 222 -10.14 -16.88 -21.50
N ILE A 223 -9.53 -17.85 -22.17
CA ILE A 223 -10.25 -18.93 -22.88
C ILE A 223 -11.09 -19.73 -21.88
N ASP A 224 -10.47 -20.17 -20.78
CA ASP A 224 -11.16 -20.91 -19.73
C ASP A 224 -10.85 -20.33 -18.30
N ASN A 225 -11.63 -20.73 -17.30
CA ASN A 225 -11.47 -20.24 -15.94
C ASN A 225 -10.21 -20.81 -15.26
N LYS A 226 -9.79 -22.02 -15.63
CA LYS A 226 -8.59 -22.66 -15.05
C LYS A 226 -7.34 -21.93 -15.51
N SER A 227 -7.20 -21.67 -16.80
CA SER A 227 -6.10 -20.89 -17.36
C SER A 227 -6.05 -19.47 -16.78
N LEU A 228 -7.22 -18.83 -16.61
CA LEU A 228 -7.32 -17.51 -16.02
C LEU A 228 -6.82 -17.52 -14.56
N LEU A 229 -7.27 -18.47 -13.75
CA LEU A 229 -6.84 -18.60 -12.35
C LEU A 229 -5.34 -18.95 -12.23
N LEU A 230 -4.82 -19.88 -13.05
CA LEU A 230 -3.41 -20.25 -13.01
C LEU A 230 -2.50 -19.08 -13.38
N GLN A 231 -2.87 -18.25 -14.36
CA GLN A 231 -2.10 -17.07 -14.73
C GLN A 231 -2.25 -15.92 -13.73
N SER A 232 -3.37 -15.84 -13.02
CA SER A 232 -3.58 -14.82 -11.98
C SER A 232 -2.92 -15.18 -10.64
N LEU A 233 -2.65 -16.45 -10.37
CA LEU A 233 -2.16 -16.95 -9.08
C LEU A 233 -0.91 -16.21 -8.55
N PRO A 234 0.15 -15.94 -9.31
CA PRO A 234 1.30 -15.19 -8.80
C PRO A 234 0.93 -13.76 -8.41
N PHE A 235 -0.02 -13.14 -9.12
CA PHE A 235 -0.53 -11.81 -8.75
C PHE A 235 -1.39 -11.88 -7.49
N ALA A 236 -2.25 -12.89 -7.38
CA ALA A 236 -3.09 -13.13 -6.20
C ALA A 236 -2.25 -13.28 -4.94
N ILE A 237 -1.23 -14.15 -4.98
CA ILE A 237 -0.33 -14.37 -3.85
C ILE A 237 0.47 -13.10 -3.55
N THR A 238 0.99 -12.41 -4.56
CA THR A 238 1.73 -11.16 -4.35
C THR A 238 0.85 -10.10 -3.69
N LEU A 239 -0.37 -9.88 -4.19
CA LEU A 239 -1.32 -8.91 -3.63
C LEU A 239 -1.79 -9.30 -2.22
N GLY A 240 -2.01 -10.59 -1.97
CA GLY A 240 -2.40 -11.08 -0.65
C GLY A 240 -1.29 -10.99 0.38
N VAL A 241 -0.02 -11.15 -0.03
CA VAL A 241 1.14 -11.19 0.88
C VAL A 241 1.80 -9.81 1.06
N LEU A 242 1.83 -8.99 0.00
CA LEU A 242 2.52 -7.69 0.03
C LEU A 242 2.09 -6.75 1.17
N PRO A 243 0.78 -6.62 1.53
CA PRO A 243 0.37 -5.76 2.62
C PRO A 243 0.90 -6.19 3.99
N TYR A 244 1.24 -7.48 4.17
CA TYR A 244 1.82 -7.96 5.42
C TYR A 244 3.23 -7.39 5.66
N VAL A 245 3.99 -7.06 4.61
CA VAL A 245 5.32 -6.42 4.74
C VAL A 245 5.26 -5.15 5.60
N VAL A 246 4.13 -4.45 5.57
CA VAL A 246 3.96 -3.17 6.29
C VAL A 246 3.02 -3.27 7.50
N ARG A 247 2.46 -4.45 7.80
CA ARG A 247 1.44 -4.60 8.86
C ARG A 247 1.75 -5.68 9.88
N ILE A 248 2.69 -6.57 9.58
CA ILE A 248 2.94 -7.76 10.41
C ILE A 248 3.35 -7.40 11.83
N GLU A 249 4.22 -6.40 12.01
CA GLU A 249 4.67 -5.98 13.33
C GLU A 249 3.48 -5.45 14.17
N LYS A 250 2.56 -4.72 13.54
CA LYS A 250 1.35 -4.24 14.22
C LYS A 250 0.44 -5.39 14.68
N PHE A 251 0.31 -6.43 13.86
CA PHE A 251 -0.47 -7.62 14.25
C PHE A 251 0.21 -8.38 15.39
N ILE A 252 1.54 -8.49 15.38
CA ILE A 252 2.29 -9.10 16.47
C ILE A 252 2.14 -8.26 17.75
N VAL A 253 2.26 -6.93 17.67
CA VAL A 253 2.02 -6.03 18.82
C VAL A 253 0.61 -6.21 19.36
N ALA A 254 -0.42 -6.26 18.50
CA ALA A 254 -1.80 -6.48 18.94
C ALA A 254 -1.99 -7.82 19.67
N GLY A 255 -1.34 -8.88 19.19
CA GLY A 255 -1.44 -10.21 19.77
C GLY A 255 -0.62 -10.41 21.07
N THR A 256 0.47 -9.67 21.25
CA THR A 256 1.38 -9.83 22.39
C THR A 256 1.21 -8.76 23.48
N MET A 257 0.92 -7.53 23.07
CA MET A 257 0.89 -6.35 23.95
C MET A 257 -0.48 -5.66 24.02
N GLY A 258 -1.46 -6.19 23.27
CA GLY A 258 -2.83 -5.70 23.22
C GLY A 258 -3.08 -4.59 22.18
N VAL A 259 -4.36 -4.34 21.95
CA VAL A 259 -4.85 -3.45 20.90
C VAL A 259 -4.51 -1.97 21.14
N GLU A 260 -4.40 -1.53 22.39
CA GLU A 260 -3.97 -0.16 22.74
C GLU A 260 -2.53 0.11 22.26
N SER A 261 -1.62 -0.84 22.50
CA SER A 261 -0.22 -0.75 22.03
C SER A 261 -0.17 -0.74 20.51
N ALA A 262 -1.01 -1.54 19.85
CA ALA A 262 -1.12 -1.55 18.40
C ALA A 262 -1.69 -0.23 17.85
N ALA A 263 -2.63 0.43 18.56
CA ALA A 263 -3.13 1.76 18.22
C ALA A 263 -2.03 2.80 18.25
N LEU A 264 -1.21 2.80 19.31
CA LEU A 264 -0.07 3.72 19.43
C LEU A 264 0.97 3.50 18.33
N PHE A 265 1.33 2.24 18.06
CA PHE A 265 2.24 1.89 16.96
C PHE A 265 1.66 2.30 15.60
N HIS A 266 0.35 2.15 15.40
CA HIS A 266 -0.31 2.54 14.17
C HIS A 266 -0.23 4.04 13.90
N VAL A 267 -0.35 4.91 14.92
CA VAL A 267 -0.20 6.36 14.76
C VAL A 267 1.19 6.72 14.21
N ALA A 268 2.25 6.10 14.74
CA ALA A 268 3.59 6.27 14.17
C ALA A 268 3.69 5.72 12.74
N GLN A 269 3.06 4.58 12.50
CA GLN A 269 3.09 3.91 11.20
C GLN A 269 2.33 4.67 10.10
N ILE A 270 1.25 5.41 10.42
CA ILE A 270 0.50 6.23 9.44
C ILE A 270 1.42 7.25 8.78
N ALA A 271 2.23 7.94 9.57
CA ALA A 271 3.18 8.93 9.06
C ALA A 271 4.22 8.28 8.12
N TRP A 272 4.72 7.11 8.50
CA TRP A 272 5.62 6.32 7.67
C TRP A 272 4.95 5.84 6.37
N LEU A 273 3.70 5.33 6.44
CA LEU A 273 2.91 4.92 5.28
C LEU A 273 2.65 6.08 4.31
N ALA A 274 2.38 7.29 4.83
CA ALA A 274 2.26 8.48 3.99
C ALA A 274 3.55 8.76 3.20
N GLY A 275 4.72 8.58 3.82
CA GLY A 275 6.02 8.69 3.15
C GLY A 275 6.24 7.65 2.04
N LEU A 276 5.62 6.47 2.12
CA LEU A 276 5.76 5.42 1.09
C LEU A 276 5.13 5.80 -0.26
N VAL A 277 4.36 6.88 -0.33
CA VAL A 277 3.86 7.41 -1.62
C VAL A 277 5.02 7.70 -2.59
N VAL A 278 6.16 8.18 -2.08
CA VAL A 278 7.35 8.48 -2.91
C VAL A 278 7.95 7.22 -3.54
N PRO A 279 8.33 6.18 -2.79
CA PRO A 279 8.77 4.90 -3.37
C PRO A 279 7.74 4.27 -4.31
N GLN A 280 6.45 4.36 -4.00
CA GLN A 280 5.38 3.80 -4.83
C GLN A 280 5.23 4.54 -6.16
N ALA A 281 5.31 5.87 -6.16
CA ALA A 281 5.31 6.68 -7.39
C ALA A 281 6.52 6.36 -8.26
N MET A 282 7.71 6.24 -7.66
CA MET A 282 8.92 5.83 -8.37
C MET A 282 8.76 4.43 -8.98
N ARG A 283 8.25 3.46 -8.23
CA ARG A 283 7.97 2.11 -8.74
C ARG A 283 7.02 2.14 -9.93
N ALA A 284 5.92 2.90 -9.81
CA ALA A 284 4.93 3.02 -10.87
C ALA A 284 5.52 3.58 -12.17
N ALA A 285 6.44 4.55 -12.07
CA ALA A 285 7.15 5.12 -13.21
C ALA A 285 8.22 4.17 -13.79
N LEU A 286 8.98 3.50 -12.92
CA LEU A 286 10.09 2.64 -13.33
C LEU A 286 9.64 1.31 -13.93
N LEU A 287 8.53 0.73 -13.46
CA LEU A 287 8.11 -0.61 -13.85
C LEU A 287 7.91 -0.78 -15.37
N PRO A 288 7.19 0.11 -16.08
CA PRO A 288 7.04 -0.01 -17.54
C PRO A 288 8.36 0.20 -18.28
N ILE A 289 9.20 1.15 -17.82
CA ILE A 289 10.51 1.45 -18.43
C ILE A 289 11.45 0.24 -18.33
N LEU A 290 11.57 -0.34 -17.14
CA LEU A 290 12.39 -1.54 -16.94
C LEU A 290 11.82 -2.74 -17.70
N GLY A 291 10.51 -2.82 -17.85
CA GLY A 291 9.85 -3.84 -18.68
C GLY A 291 10.20 -3.73 -20.15
N SER A 292 10.26 -2.51 -20.71
CA SER A 292 10.60 -2.27 -22.13
C SER A 292 12.08 -2.55 -22.44
N PHE A 293 13.00 -2.18 -21.55
CA PHE A 293 14.44 -2.38 -21.72
C PHE A 293 14.96 -3.73 -21.21
N ARG A 294 14.08 -4.66 -20.88
CA ARG A 294 14.45 -5.97 -20.33
C ARG A 294 15.49 -6.76 -21.14
N GLN A 295 15.52 -6.60 -22.46
CA GLN A 295 16.48 -7.29 -23.35
C GLN A 295 17.74 -6.46 -23.61
N GLU A 296 17.73 -5.16 -23.29
CA GLU A 296 18.80 -4.22 -23.53
C GLU A 296 19.58 -3.94 -22.24
N LYS A 297 20.52 -4.83 -21.89
CA LYS A 297 21.26 -4.78 -20.63
C LYS A 297 21.82 -3.40 -20.30
N TYR A 298 22.46 -2.73 -21.25
CA TYR A 298 23.08 -1.42 -21.04
C TYR A 298 22.04 -0.34 -20.65
N ARG A 299 20.92 -0.27 -21.39
CA ARG A 299 19.84 0.68 -21.08
C ARG A 299 19.17 0.36 -19.75
N PHE A 300 18.93 -0.91 -19.48
CA PHE A 300 18.37 -1.37 -18.21
C PHE A 300 19.26 -0.93 -17.04
N GLU A 301 20.56 -1.18 -17.08
CA GLU A 301 21.54 -0.78 -16.05
C GLU A 301 21.64 0.75 -15.93
N SER A 302 21.57 1.48 -17.03
CA SER A 302 21.56 2.95 -17.04
C SER A 302 20.34 3.50 -16.32
N VAL A 303 19.13 2.95 -16.55
CA VAL A 303 17.90 3.35 -15.85
C VAL A 303 18.01 3.09 -14.36
N ILE A 304 18.54 1.92 -13.96
CA ILE A 304 18.75 1.60 -12.54
C ILE A 304 19.73 2.58 -11.89
N ASN A 305 20.86 2.90 -12.54
CA ASN A 305 21.85 3.84 -12.02
C ASN A 305 21.26 5.25 -11.81
N LYS A 306 20.50 5.76 -12.79
CA LYS A 306 19.79 7.05 -12.66
C LYS A 306 18.77 7.02 -11.54
N SER A 307 18.06 5.89 -11.39
CA SER A 307 17.07 5.73 -10.30
C SER A 307 17.74 5.70 -8.93
N LEU A 308 18.90 5.09 -8.79
CA LEU A 308 19.69 5.12 -7.55
C LEU A 308 20.18 6.55 -7.24
N ASP A 309 20.65 7.32 -8.25
CA ASP A 309 21.02 8.72 -8.06
C ASP A 309 19.82 9.56 -7.56
N LEU A 310 18.62 9.29 -8.10
CA LEU A 310 17.40 9.93 -7.66
C LEU A 310 17.06 9.55 -6.20
N CYS A 311 17.17 8.27 -5.84
CA CYS A 311 16.94 7.80 -4.46
C CYS A 311 17.88 8.49 -3.49
N PHE A 312 19.20 8.51 -3.77
CA PHE A 312 20.19 9.16 -2.89
C PHE A 312 19.93 10.65 -2.74
N GLY A 313 19.54 11.35 -3.80
CA GLY A 313 19.23 12.78 -3.73
C GLY A 313 17.93 13.11 -3.02
N LEU A 314 16.98 12.17 -2.96
CA LEU A 314 15.71 12.32 -2.21
C LEU A 314 15.85 11.94 -0.73
N LEU A 315 16.89 11.18 -0.36
CA LEU A 315 17.10 10.77 1.03
C LEU A 315 17.11 11.95 2.02
N PRO A 316 17.91 13.02 1.83
CA PRO A 316 17.94 14.13 2.80
C PRO A 316 16.60 14.86 2.86
N VAL A 317 15.93 15.04 1.71
CA VAL A 317 14.62 15.71 1.66
C VAL A 317 13.58 14.90 2.45
N GLY A 318 13.52 13.58 2.25
CA GLY A 318 12.61 12.71 2.98
C GLY A 318 12.95 12.59 4.47
N LEU A 319 14.24 12.49 4.81
CA LEU A 319 14.71 12.37 6.18
C LEU A 319 14.42 13.64 6.99
N PHE A 320 14.88 14.81 6.53
CA PHE A 320 14.65 16.06 7.24
C PHE A 320 13.21 16.53 7.12
N GLY A 321 12.60 16.42 5.93
CA GLY A 321 11.19 16.74 5.72
C GLY A 321 10.28 15.87 6.59
N GLY A 322 10.51 14.55 6.61
CA GLY A 322 9.76 13.63 7.45
C GLY A 322 9.98 13.92 8.93
N ALA A 323 11.22 14.05 9.39
CA ALA A 323 11.52 14.32 10.79
C ALA A 323 10.92 15.64 11.27
N LEU A 324 11.11 16.74 10.54
CA LEU A 324 10.57 18.05 10.89
C LEU A 324 9.05 18.06 10.87
N LEU A 325 8.43 17.59 9.77
CA LEU A 325 6.97 17.56 9.65
C LEU A 325 6.34 16.77 10.79
N ILE A 326 6.88 15.60 11.12
CA ILE A 326 6.30 14.74 12.16
C ILE A 326 6.55 15.28 13.56
N THR A 327 7.70 15.90 13.83
CA THR A 327 7.95 16.55 15.11
C THR A 327 6.92 17.67 15.39
N PHE A 328 6.42 18.37 14.36
CA PHE A 328 5.42 19.41 14.54
C PHE A 328 3.99 18.88 14.36
N ILE A 329 3.73 18.03 13.34
CA ILE A 329 2.37 17.59 12.98
C ILE A 329 1.83 16.59 14.01
N LEU A 330 2.61 15.59 14.43
CA LEU A 330 2.09 14.57 15.35
C LEU A 330 1.59 15.18 16.67
N PRO A 331 2.37 16.01 17.41
CA PRO A 331 1.91 16.57 18.67
C PRO A 331 0.75 17.56 18.54
N THR A 332 0.59 18.21 17.38
CA THR A 332 -0.49 19.18 17.15
C THR A 332 -1.77 18.52 16.63
N ALA A 333 -1.63 17.49 15.79
CA ALA A 333 -2.74 16.84 15.14
C ALA A 333 -3.37 15.73 16.00
N PHE A 334 -2.54 14.92 16.66
CA PHE A 334 -2.98 13.78 17.45
C PHE A 334 -3.12 14.12 18.95
N PRO A 335 -3.97 13.40 19.73
CA PRO A 335 -4.05 13.56 21.18
C PRO A 335 -2.69 13.33 21.85
N GLN A 336 -2.44 14.07 22.94
CA GLN A 336 -1.16 14.04 23.67
C GLN A 336 -0.76 12.63 24.10
N GLN A 337 -1.71 11.81 24.54
CA GLN A 337 -1.47 10.43 24.94
C GLN A 337 -0.69 9.58 23.92
N TYR A 338 -0.76 9.89 22.62
CA TYR A 338 0.00 9.20 21.57
C TYR A 338 1.42 9.78 21.40
N THR A 339 1.68 11.00 21.89
CA THR A 339 2.91 11.73 21.56
C THR A 339 3.80 12.04 22.77
N ASP A 340 3.24 12.09 23.98
CA ASP A 340 3.96 12.40 25.22
C ASP A 340 4.59 11.17 25.92
N GLY A 341 4.28 9.96 25.46
CA GLY A 341 4.79 8.73 26.06
C GLY A 341 4.04 8.28 27.31
N SER A 342 2.87 8.85 27.64
CA SER A 342 2.09 8.53 28.85
C SER A 342 1.51 7.12 28.86
N ILE A 343 1.11 6.62 27.69
CA ILE A 343 0.54 5.25 27.55
C ILE A 343 1.52 4.23 26.98
N GLY A 344 2.74 4.65 26.64
CA GLY A 344 3.78 3.84 26.04
C GLY A 344 4.86 4.70 25.37
N ALA A 345 5.62 4.15 24.43
CA ALA A 345 6.61 4.92 23.67
C ALA A 345 5.94 6.02 22.83
N SER A 346 6.56 7.20 22.76
CA SER A 346 6.05 8.30 21.94
C SER A 346 6.00 7.92 20.45
N ALA A 347 4.86 8.18 19.80
CA ALA A 347 4.71 7.94 18.36
C ALA A 347 5.75 8.72 17.53
N VAL A 348 6.21 9.88 18.01
CA VAL A 348 7.30 10.64 17.36
C VAL A 348 8.61 9.84 17.36
N GLN A 349 8.98 9.28 18.52
CA GLN A 349 10.20 8.47 18.64
C GLN A 349 10.12 7.18 17.82
N LEU A 350 8.98 6.50 17.86
CA LEU A 350 8.72 5.31 17.02
C LEU A 350 8.84 5.65 15.54
N PHE A 351 8.26 6.78 15.11
CA PHE A 351 8.38 7.23 13.74
C PHE A 351 9.84 7.48 13.32
N MET A 352 10.68 8.04 14.18
CA MET A 352 12.10 8.29 13.82
C MET A 352 12.83 6.97 13.51
N ILE A 353 12.51 5.89 14.21
CA ILE A 353 13.06 4.56 13.89
C ILE A 353 12.50 4.06 12.55
N LEU A 354 11.18 4.19 12.34
CA LEU A 354 10.53 3.81 11.08
C LEU A 354 11.02 4.64 9.89
N LEU A 355 11.43 5.90 10.11
CA LEU A 355 11.98 6.78 9.08
C LEU A 355 13.28 6.21 8.48
N LEU A 356 14.12 5.56 9.29
CA LEU A 356 15.25 4.81 8.76
C LEU A 356 14.81 3.65 7.87
N GLY A 357 13.74 2.93 8.25
CA GLY A 357 13.12 1.92 7.40
C GLY A 357 12.59 2.49 6.08
N TRP A 358 12.06 3.72 6.10
CA TRP A 358 11.68 4.44 4.89
C TRP A 358 12.88 4.71 3.98
N CYS A 359 14.02 5.12 4.53
CA CYS A 359 15.26 5.31 3.77
C CYS A 359 15.70 4.03 3.07
N PHE A 360 15.66 2.88 3.76
CA PHE A 360 15.95 1.57 3.15
C PHE A 360 14.98 1.23 2.03
N THR A 361 13.68 1.45 2.25
CA THR A 361 12.64 1.17 1.26
C THR A 361 12.79 2.04 0.00
N LEU A 362 13.13 3.33 0.17
CA LEU A 362 13.37 4.23 -0.95
C LEU A 362 14.54 3.72 -1.82
N VAL A 363 15.67 3.38 -1.20
CA VAL A 363 16.86 2.89 -1.92
C VAL A 363 16.62 1.49 -2.52
N ALA A 364 15.75 0.67 -1.91
CA ALA A 364 15.36 -0.63 -2.45
C ALA A 364 14.48 -0.53 -3.70
N THR A 365 13.80 0.61 -3.93
CA THR A 365 12.78 0.74 -4.98
C THR A 365 13.27 0.34 -6.37
N PRO A 366 14.44 0.76 -6.87
CA PRO A 366 14.93 0.33 -8.18
C PRO A 366 15.15 -1.19 -8.27
N SER A 367 15.71 -1.81 -7.23
CA SER A 367 16.07 -3.23 -7.25
C SER A 367 14.85 -4.16 -7.18
N TYR A 368 13.88 -3.92 -6.28
CA TYR A 368 12.69 -4.76 -6.26
C TYR A 368 11.76 -4.49 -7.44
N THR A 369 11.77 -3.27 -8.01
CA THR A 369 11.04 -2.98 -9.25
C THR A 369 11.66 -3.74 -10.44
N ALA A 370 12.99 -3.86 -10.50
CA ALA A 370 13.68 -4.68 -11.48
C ALA A 370 13.27 -6.17 -11.39
N LEU A 371 13.12 -6.70 -10.16
CA LEU A 371 12.61 -8.06 -9.95
C LEU A 371 11.17 -8.21 -10.44
N GLN A 372 10.32 -7.22 -10.14
CA GLN A 372 8.91 -7.21 -10.57
C GLN A 372 8.77 -7.12 -12.09
N ALA A 373 9.63 -6.33 -12.76
CA ALA A 373 9.70 -6.23 -14.22
C ALA A 373 10.23 -7.51 -14.89
N GLY A 374 10.73 -8.49 -14.14
CA GLY A 374 11.28 -9.76 -14.63
C GLY A 374 10.29 -10.58 -15.47
N LYS A 375 10.83 -11.52 -16.30
CA LYS A 375 10.00 -12.41 -17.14
C LYS A 375 9.12 -13.37 -16.34
N ASN A 376 9.59 -13.77 -15.14
CA ASN A 376 8.92 -14.74 -14.30
C ASN A 376 8.29 -14.04 -13.08
N PRO A 377 6.96 -13.86 -13.04
CA PRO A 377 6.29 -13.22 -11.92
C PRO A 377 6.46 -13.98 -10.60
N TRP A 378 6.67 -15.31 -10.64
CA TRP A 378 6.89 -16.12 -9.45
C TRP A 378 8.16 -15.74 -8.67
N LYS A 379 9.20 -15.24 -9.36
CA LYS A 379 10.41 -14.79 -8.66
C LYS A 379 10.12 -13.63 -7.71
N PHE A 380 9.30 -12.69 -8.15
CA PHE A 380 8.89 -11.57 -7.31
C PHE A 380 7.95 -12.01 -6.19
N THR A 381 7.01 -12.91 -6.49
CA THR A 381 6.09 -13.47 -5.48
C THR A 381 6.84 -14.21 -4.37
N ILE A 382 7.78 -15.09 -4.73
CA ILE A 382 8.60 -15.82 -3.74
C ILE A 382 9.46 -14.86 -2.94
N PHE A 383 10.07 -13.87 -3.61
CA PHE A 383 10.85 -12.84 -2.93
C PHE A 383 10.04 -12.10 -1.86
N ILE A 384 8.84 -11.61 -2.19
CA ILE A 384 7.96 -10.95 -1.22
C ILE A 384 7.55 -11.91 -0.10
N GLY A 385 7.26 -13.17 -0.41
CA GLY A 385 6.99 -14.20 0.60
C GLY A 385 8.15 -14.38 1.59
N CYS A 386 9.40 -14.41 1.11
CA CYS A 386 10.58 -14.45 1.95
C CYS A 386 10.73 -13.20 2.83
N VAL A 387 10.43 -12.02 2.30
CA VAL A 387 10.47 -10.76 3.07
C VAL A 387 9.44 -10.79 4.20
N VAL A 388 8.19 -11.21 3.93
CA VAL A 388 7.14 -11.33 4.95
C VAL A 388 7.52 -12.39 6.00
N MET A 389 8.03 -13.54 5.58
CA MET A 389 8.48 -14.57 6.51
C MET A 389 9.60 -14.05 7.42
N PHE A 390 10.58 -13.34 6.87
CA PHE A 390 11.64 -12.72 7.66
C PHE A 390 11.07 -11.68 8.63
N ALA A 391 10.17 -10.79 8.18
CA ALA A 391 9.51 -9.80 9.02
C ALA A 391 8.71 -10.45 10.16
N THR A 392 8.01 -11.54 9.87
CA THR A 392 7.28 -12.33 10.88
C THR A 392 8.22 -12.91 11.93
N ILE A 393 9.32 -13.53 11.51
CA ILE A 393 10.28 -14.15 12.44
C ILE A 393 10.95 -13.09 13.30
N ILE A 394 11.52 -12.04 12.69
CA ILE A 394 12.25 -11.02 13.43
C ILE A 394 11.29 -10.22 14.34
N GLY A 395 10.08 -9.92 13.86
CA GLY A 395 9.04 -9.27 14.64
C GLY A 395 8.62 -10.11 15.85
N SER A 396 8.32 -11.41 15.64
CA SER A 396 7.94 -12.32 16.74
C SER A 396 9.03 -12.47 17.78
N VAL A 397 10.29 -12.57 17.36
CA VAL A 397 11.43 -12.70 18.28
C VAL A 397 11.66 -11.41 19.07
N LEU A 398 11.79 -10.27 18.38
CA LEU A 398 12.11 -9.01 19.05
C LEU A 398 10.94 -8.50 19.91
N ILE A 399 9.72 -8.47 19.37
CA ILE A 399 8.56 -7.99 20.11
C ILE A 399 8.27 -8.95 21.27
N GLY A 400 8.30 -10.27 21.05
CA GLY A 400 8.06 -11.25 22.10
C GLY A 400 9.07 -11.18 23.23
N TYR A 401 10.35 -10.94 22.93
CA TYR A 401 11.39 -10.80 23.96
C TYR A 401 11.23 -9.54 24.83
N TYR A 402 10.73 -8.45 24.26
CA TYR A 402 10.59 -7.16 24.96
C TYR A 402 9.13 -6.85 25.35
N ALA A 403 8.18 -7.78 25.19
CA ALA A 403 6.74 -7.56 25.44
C ALA A 403 6.39 -7.21 26.89
N ASP A 404 7.22 -7.60 27.86
CA ASP A 404 7.00 -7.31 29.29
C ASP A 404 6.97 -5.79 29.60
N SER A 405 7.59 -4.97 28.78
CA SER A 405 7.56 -3.52 28.87
C SER A 405 6.91 -2.93 27.62
N LYS A 406 5.78 -2.21 27.79
CA LYS A 406 5.08 -1.54 26.67
C LYS A 406 6.05 -0.69 25.82
N ASN A 407 6.91 0.09 26.47
CA ASN A 407 7.87 0.95 25.76
C ASN A 407 8.88 0.13 24.95
N SER A 408 9.54 -0.84 25.60
CA SER A 408 10.57 -1.65 24.96
C SER A 408 10.00 -2.49 23.81
N GLY A 409 8.81 -3.07 23.97
CA GLY A 409 8.16 -3.84 22.93
C GLY A 409 7.76 -3.00 21.72
N LEU A 410 7.30 -1.74 21.91
CA LEU A 410 7.01 -0.82 20.81
C LEU A 410 8.26 -0.39 20.06
N TYR A 411 9.37 -0.10 20.78
CA TYR A 411 10.65 0.14 20.12
C TYR A 411 11.14 -1.08 19.36
N ALA A 412 10.99 -2.28 19.95
CA ALA A 412 11.33 -3.54 19.27
C ALA A 412 10.51 -3.73 17.98
N ALA A 413 9.22 -3.36 17.97
CA ALA A 413 8.39 -3.39 16.77
C ALA A 413 8.90 -2.42 15.68
N ALA A 414 9.27 -1.19 16.05
CA ALA A 414 9.81 -0.23 15.10
C ALA A 414 11.18 -0.69 14.54
N VAL A 415 12.05 -1.26 15.38
CA VAL A 415 13.32 -1.84 14.97
C VAL A 415 13.11 -3.05 14.06
N ALA A 416 12.15 -3.94 14.37
CA ALA A 416 11.82 -5.08 13.52
C ALA A 416 11.36 -4.64 12.12
N SER A 417 10.48 -3.63 12.04
CA SER A 417 10.03 -3.05 10.77
C SER A 417 11.17 -2.45 9.96
N THR A 418 12.07 -1.72 10.63
CA THR A 418 13.26 -1.13 10.00
C THR A 418 14.22 -2.22 9.50
N THR A 419 14.42 -3.28 10.29
CA THR A 419 15.26 -4.44 9.91
C THR A 419 14.65 -5.19 8.71
N SER A 420 13.33 -5.33 8.67
CA SER A 420 12.60 -5.90 7.54
C SER A 420 12.78 -5.08 6.26
N SER A 421 12.78 -3.75 6.37
CA SER A 421 13.07 -2.84 5.26
C SER A 421 14.53 -2.94 4.78
N ALA A 422 15.48 -3.10 5.70
CA ALA A 422 16.87 -3.37 5.36
C ALA A 422 17.02 -4.73 4.65
N PHE A 423 16.35 -5.77 5.14
CA PHE A 423 16.33 -7.07 4.48
C PHE A 423 15.73 -6.99 3.06
N LEU A 424 14.64 -6.24 2.87
CA LEU A 424 14.07 -5.94 1.55
C LEU A 424 15.12 -5.34 0.61
N LEU A 425 15.91 -4.35 1.08
CA LEU A 425 16.95 -3.69 0.30
C LEU A 425 18.04 -4.69 -0.13
N PHE A 426 18.68 -5.35 0.85
CA PHE A 426 19.83 -6.21 0.55
C PHE A 426 19.45 -7.45 -0.24
N SER A 427 18.31 -8.09 0.06
CA SER A 427 17.83 -9.26 -0.66
C SER A 427 17.37 -8.91 -2.09
N SER A 428 16.72 -7.75 -2.30
CA SER A 428 16.35 -7.31 -3.65
C SER A 428 17.57 -7.01 -4.52
N LEU A 429 18.58 -6.35 -3.99
CA LEU A 429 19.85 -6.11 -4.69
C LEU A 429 20.56 -7.41 -5.08
N HIS A 430 20.55 -8.40 -4.18
CA HIS A 430 21.16 -9.69 -4.43
C HIS A 430 20.42 -10.48 -5.51
N LEU A 431 19.10 -10.62 -5.37
CA LEU A 431 18.28 -11.39 -6.30
C LEU A 431 18.17 -10.75 -7.70
N ALA A 432 18.17 -9.41 -7.76
CA ALA A 432 18.22 -8.68 -9.00
C ALA A 432 19.62 -8.67 -9.66
N ARG A 433 20.66 -9.18 -8.97
CA ARG A 433 22.06 -9.17 -9.40
C ARG A 433 22.60 -7.77 -9.69
N LEU A 434 22.19 -6.77 -8.91
CA LEU A 434 22.54 -5.37 -9.11
C LEU A 434 23.74 -4.91 -8.27
N TRP A 435 24.41 -5.82 -7.55
CA TRP A 435 25.59 -5.48 -6.76
C TRP A 435 26.70 -4.85 -7.60
N ASN A 436 26.85 -5.25 -8.85
CA ASN A 436 27.82 -4.66 -9.76
C ASN A 436 27.62 -3.16 -10.00
N LEU A 437 26.37 -2.65 -9.86
CA LEU A 437 26.06 -1.23 -9.98
C LEU A 437 26.26 -0.48 -8.66
N VAL A 438 26.08 -1.16 -7.53
CA VAL A 438 26.26 -0.59 -6.19
C VAL A 438 27.73 -0.64 -5.75
N TYR A 439 28.48 -1.68 -6.13
CA TYR A 439 29.86 -1.87 -5.71
C TYR A 439 30.81 -0.69 -6.03
N PRO A 440 30.77 -0.08 -7.21
CA PRO A 440 31.56 1.12 -7.50
C PRO A 440 31.21 2.30 -6.59
N ARG A 441 29.97 2.34 -6.08
CA ARG A 441 29.43 3.39 -5.19
C ARG A 441 29.31 2.94 -3.74
N ARG A 442 29.99 1.87 -3.34
CA ARG A 442 29.88 1.27 -2.00
C ARG A 442 30.09 2.25 -0.86
N ILE A 443 31.03 3.19 -1.04
CA ILE A 443 31.31 4.22 -0.01
C ILE A 443 30.13 5.18 0.10
N GLU A 444 29.57 5.67 -1.01
CA GLU A 444 28.40 6.54 -1.03
C GLU A 444 27.19 5.83 -0.43
N PHE A 445 26.99 4.57 -0.80
CA PHE A 445 25.90 3.73 -0.28
C PHE A 445 26.00 3.52 1.24
N MET A 446 27.17 3.10 1.72
CA MET A 446 27.40 2.87 3.16
C MET A 446 27.33 4.18 3.95
N ALA A 447 27.94 5.25 3.44
CA ALA A 447 27.90 6.56 4.07
C ALA A 447 26.45 7.08 4.17
N SER A 448 25.64 6.91 3.13
CA SER A 448 24.23 7.31 3.14
C SER A 448 23.42 6.56 4.21
N ILE A 449 23.62 5.26 4.35
CA ILE A 449 22.94 4.45 5.38
C ILE A 449 23.39 4.88 6.78
N ILE A 450 24.69 5.00 7.01
CA ILE A 450 25.25 5.36 8.32
C ILE A 450 24.80 6.77 8.72
N LEU A 451 24.90 7.75 7.82
CA LEU A 451 24.47 9.13 8.10
C LEU A 451 22.96 9.22 8.34
N ALA A 452 22.14 8.47 7.59
CA ALA A 452 20.70 8.38 7.83
C ALA A 452 20.40 7.77 9.20
N ALA A 453 21.09 6.69 9.58
CA ALA A 453 20.90 6.04 10.88
C ALA A 453 21.29 6.96 12.04
N ILE A 454 22.45 7.62 11.95
CA ILE A 454 22.91 8.57 12.97
C ILE A 454 21.96 9.77 13.07
N SER A 455 21.47 10.27 11.94
CA SER A 455 20.52 11.39 11.92
C SER A 455 19.18 11.01 12.53
N CYS A 456 18.60 9.83 12.18
CA CYS A 456 17.36 9.33 12.78
C CYS A 456 17.51 9.14 14.30
N TYR A 457 18.64 8.58 14.76
CA TYR A 457 18.93 8.46 16.17
C TYR A 457 19.03 9.84 16.84
N GLY A 458 19.70 10.80 16.18
CA GLY A 458 19.81 12.18 16.65
C GLY A 458 18.43 12.86 16.81
N PHE A 459 17.52 12.68 15.85
CA PHE A 459 16.14 13.16 15.96
C PHE A 459 15.37 12.48 17.09
N ALA A 460 15.52 11.16 17.24
CA ALA A 460 14.86 10.42 18.31
C ALA A 460 15.31 10.85 19.71
N THR A 461 16.58 11.26 19.86
CA THR A 461 17.19 11.67 21.14
C THR A 461 17.30 13.20 21.31
N ASN A 462 16.79 13.98 20.36
CA ASN A 462 16.91 15.45 20.33
C ASN A 462 18.37 15.93 20.47
N SER A 463 19.30 15.23 19.83
CA SER A 463 20.74 15.50 19.90
C SER A 463 21.29 16.16 18.63
N ILE A 464 22.44 16.78 18.72
CA ILE A 464 23.15 17.43 17.60
C ILE A 464 23.46 16.42 16.47
N LEU A 465 23.44 15.12 16.77
CA LEU A 465 23.62 14.06 15.80
C LEU A 465 22.55 14.07 14.67
N ALA A 466 21.38 14.68 14.91
CA ALA A 466 20.38 14.92 13.90
C ALA A 466 20.94 15.64 12.66
N LEU A 467 21.90 16.55 12.86
CA LEU A 467 22.51 17.33 11.79
C LEU A 467 23.46 16.52 10.89
N SER A 468 23.85 15.31 11.28
CA SER A 468 24.72 14.44 10.45
C SER A 468 24.13 14.16 9.06
N GLY A 469 22.82 14.11 8.96
CA GLY A 469 22.10 13.92 7.69
C GLY A 469 22.27 15.08 6.70
N ILE A 470 22.73 16.26 7.11
CA ILE A 470 23.00 17.40 6.21
C ILE A 470 24.02 17.01 5.15
N ALA A 471 25.00 16.16 5.50
CA ALA A 471 25.98 15.68 4.54
C ALA A 471 25.34 14.91 3.34
N LEU A 472 24.13 14.35 3.52
CA LEU A 472 23.41 13.68 2.42
C LEU A 472 22.96 14.64 1.31
N PHE A 473 22.86 15.96 1.58
CA PHE A 473 22.52 16.95 0.56
C PHE A 473 23.56 17.03 -0.57
N MET A 474 24.77 16.50 -0.37
CA MET A 474 25.78 16.38 -1.42
C MET A 474 25.28 15.56 -2.65
N PHE A 475 24.28 14.67 -2.47
CA PHE A 475 23.72 13.86 -3.55
C PHE A 475 22.58 14.56 -4.32
N THR A 476 21.99 15.62 -3.76
CA THR A 476 20.84 16.33 -4.36
C THR A 476 21.13 16.91 -5.75
N PRO A 477 22.33 17.48 -6.07
CA PRO A 477 22.60 17.99 -7.40
C PRO A 477 22.55 16.91 -8.49
N ARG A 478 22.97 15.67 -8.19
CA ARG A 478 22.87 14.54 -9.15
C ARG A 478 21.44 14.17 -9.43
N ALA A 479 20.60 14.07 -8.38
CA ALA A 479 19.18 13.81 -8.54
C ALA A 479 18.49 14.89 -9.36
N TRP A 480 18.85 16.16 -9.15
CA TRP A 480 18.33 17.28 -9.93
C TRP A 480 18.71 17.19 -11.40
N GLN A 481 19.93 16.76 -11.73
CA GLN A 481 20.36 16.50 -13.10
C GLN A 481 19.55 15.37 -13.74
N VAL A 482 19.31 14.27 -13.01
CA VAL A 482 18.48 13.15 -13.48
C VAL A 482 17.04 13.59 -13.78
N MET A 483 16.46 14.46 -12.95
CA MET A 483 15.12 14.99 -13.18
C MET A 483 15.04 15.92 -14.39
N LYS A 484 16.11 16.66 -14.70
CA LYS A 484 16.18 17.56 -15.86
C LYS A 484 16.47 16.82 -17.17
N THR A 485 17.26 15.76 -17.13
CA THR A 485 17.52 14.93 -18.31
C THR A 485 16.35 13.98 -18.49
N ASN A 486 15.59 14.16 -19.59
CA ASN A 486 14.54 13.21 -19.95
C ASN A 486 15.10 11.78 -19.83
N VAL A 487 14.44 10.96 -19.02
CA VAL A 487 14.84 9.56 -18.76
C VAL A 487 14.64 8.66 -19.99
N TYR A 488 14.23 9.25 -21.12
CA TYR A 488 13.88 8.56 -22.37
C TYR A 488 15.05 8.56 -23.36
#